data_adc12f7d9eaddb34f41be8aa73a177be
#
_entry.id   adc12f7d9eaddb34f41be8aa73a177be
#
_cell.length_a   1.000
_cell.length_b   1.000
_cell.length_c   1.000
_cell.angle_alpha   90.00
_cell.angle_beta   90.00
_cell.angle_gamma   90.00
#
_symmetry.space_group_name_H-M   'P 1'
#
loop_
_entity.id
_entity.type
_entity.pdbx_description
1 polymer ?
#
loop_
_entity_poly.entity_id
_entity_poly.type
_entity_poly.pdbx_seq_one_letter_code
_entity_poly.pdbx_strand_id
1 'polypeptide(L)'
;MIPVLVRLSGIPEDTKVNVITREQRQRLVELFKHFPVSVIGTRPIDEAIITSGGVSLKEVNPRTMGSKLVPGLYFAGEVLDLDAYTGGFNLQIAWATGRLAGLSAAAKEFQKPEDAT
;
A
#
# COMPACT_ATOMS: atom_id res chain seq x y z
N MET A 1 6.52 18.20 -15.88
CA MET A 1 5.49 18.73 -14.96
C MET A 1 5.20 20.22 -15.22
N ILE A 2 6.22 21.13 -15.18
CA ILE A 2 6.03 22.58 -15.31
C ILE A 2 5.22 22.99 -16.55
N PRO A 3 5.53 22.56 -17.78
CA PRO A 3 4.75 22.98 -18.97
C PRO A 3 3.27 22.59 -18.91
N VAL A 4 2.97 21.45 -18.27
CA VAL A 4 1.59 20.99 -18.09
C VAL A 4 0.83 21.89 -17.12
N LEU A 5 1.46 22.25 -16.01
CA LEU A 5 0.89 23.17 -15.01
C LEU A 5 0.64 24.56 -15.58
N VAL A 6 1.58 25.11 -16.33
CA VAL A 6 1.42 26.40 -17.01
C VAL A 6 0.22 26.36 -17.95
N ARG A 7 0.13 25.36 -18.80
CA ARG A 7 -1.01 25.19 -19.73
C ARG A 7 -2.35 25.07 -18.99
N LEU A 8 -2.40 24.26 -17.90
CA LEU A 8 -3.64 24.06 -17.14
C LEU A 8 -4.02 25.29 -16.30
N SER A 9 -3.06 26.11 -15.92
CA SER A 9 -3.33 27.36 -15.17
C SER A 9 -4.07 28.40 -15.98
N GLY A 10 -3.92 28.35 -17.34
CA GLY A 10 -4.42 29.37 -18.24
C GLY A 10 -3.67 30.70 -18.15
N ILE A 11 -2.49 30.73 -17.52
CA ILE A 11 -1.60 31.90 -17.47
C ILE A 11 -0.64 31.82 -18.66
N PRO A 12 -0.51 32.87 -19.51
CA PRO A 12 0.46 32.88 -20.58
C PRO A 12 1.87 32.60 -20.09
N GLU A 13 2.66 31.83 -20.86
CA GLU A 13 3.99 31.34 -20.44
C GLU A 13 5.01 32.47 -20.20
N ASP A 14 4.84 33.60 -20.93
CA ASP A 14 5.69 34.80 -20.85
C ASP A 14 5.25 35.78 -19.75
N THR A 15 4.20 35.46 -18.98
CA THR A 15 3.69 36.33 -17.94
C THR A 15 4.72 36.53 -16.84
N LYS A 16 5.12 37.77 -16.60
CA LYS A 16 6.02 38.12 -15.50
C LYS A 16 5.36 37.88 -14.15
N VAL A 17 6.10 37.35 -13.20
CA VAL A 17 5.57 36.96 -11.87
C VAL A 17 4.93 38.14 -11.13
N ASN A 18 5.45 39.34 -11.32
CA ASN A 18 4.94 40.56 -10.65
C ASN A 18 3.56 41.04 -11.16
N VAL A 19 3.09 40.53 -12.32
CA VAL A 19 1.74 40.87 -12.85
C VAL A 19 0.71 39.76 -12.64
N ILE A 20 1.11 38.66 -12.01
CA ILE A 20 0.19 37.56 -11.69
C ILE A 20 -0.85 38.06 -10.66
N THR A 21 -2.13 37.98 -11.03
CA THR A 21 -3.21 38.41 -10.15
C THR A 21 -3.44 37.46 -8.96
N ARG A 22 -4.18 37.93 -7.96
CA ARG A 22 -4.58 37.10 -6.82
C ARG A 22 -5.36 35.87 -7.26
N GLU A 23 -6.28 36.03 -8.21
CA GLU A 23 -7.12 34.96 -8.76
C GLU A 23 -6.28 33.92 -9.51
N GLN A 24 -5.32 34.37 -10.32
CA GLN A 24 -4.39 33.48 -11.02
C GLN A 24 -3.53 32.67 -10.03
N ARG A 25 -3.04 33.32 -8.99
CA ARG A 25 -2.28 32.65 -7.93
C ARG A 25 -3.12 31.62 -7.18
N GLN A 26 -4.39 31.98 -6.85
CA GLN A 26 -5.29 31.04 -6.19
C GLN A 26 -5.57 29.84 -7.09
N ARG A 27 -5.78 30.03 -8.37
CA ARG A 27 -5.96 28.95 -9.36
C ARG A 27 -4.74 28.02 -9.42
N LEU A 28 -3.53 28.57 -9.37
CA LEU A 28 -2.31 27.75 -9.30
C LEU A 28 -2.28 26.90 -8.03
N VAL A 29 -2.62 27.47 -6.88
CA VAL A 29 -2.67 26.73 -5.60
C VAL A 29 -3.69 25.59 -5.68
N GLU A 30 -4.88 25.85 -6.21
CA GLU A 30 -5.91 24.81 -6.40
C GLU A 30 -5.45 23.73 -7.38
N LEU A 31 -4.78 24.11 -8.45
CA LEU A 31 -4.24 23.17 -9.44
C LEU A 31 -3.18 22.24 -8.81
N PHE A 32 -2.34 22.74 -7.91
CA PHE A 32 -1.37 21.92 -7.19
C PHE A 32 -2.01 20.97 -6.18
N LYS A 33 -3.06 21.43 -5.50
CA LYS A 33 -3.76 20.63 -4.49
C LYS A 33 -4.71 19.60 -5.10
N HIS A 34 -5.32 19.93 -6.23
CA HIS A 34 -6.36 19.13 -6.89
C HIS A 34 -6.00 18.94 -8.37
N PHE A 35 -4.81 18.36 -8.62
CA PHE A 35 -4.34 18.15 -9.98
C PHE A 35 -5.30 17.23 -10.74
N PRO A 36 -5.92 17.69 -11.86
CA PRO A 36 -6.89 16.88 -12.58
C PRO A 36 -6.20 15.75 -13.34
N VAL A 37 -6.63 14.52 -13.12
CA VAL A 37 -6.16 13.34 -13.83
C VAL A 37 -7.38 12.59 -14.36
N SER A 38 -7.41 12.33 -15.67
CA SER A 38 -8.43 11.48 -16.26
C SER A 38 -7.94 10.04 -16.29
N VAL A 39 -8.62 9.16 -15.57
CA VAL A 39 -8.36 7.72 -15.61
C VAL A 39 -9.18 7.12 -16.73
N ILE A 40 -8.52 6.57 -17.74
CA ILE A 40 -9.16 5.96 -18.93
C ILE A 40 -9.22 4.43 -18.85
N GLY A 41 -8.57 3.82 -17.87
CA GLY A 41 -8.55 2.36 -17.68
C GLY A 41 -7.42 1.93 -16.76
N THR A 42 -7.36 0.62 -16.53
CA THR A 42 -6.26 -0.05 -15.81
C THR A 42 -5.28 -0.64 -16.80
N ARG A 43 -4.04 -0.84 -16.37
CA ARG A 43 -3.05 -1.61 -17.15
C ARG A 43 -3.36 -3.11 -17.08
N PRO A 44 -2.81 -3.92 -18.00
CA PRO A 44 -2.93 -5.37 -17.96
C PRO A 44 -2.45 -5.94 -16.61
N ILE A 45 -3.03 -7.08 -16.20
CA ILE A 45 -2.76 -7.67 -14.88
C ILE A 45 -1.33 -8.16 -14.71
N ASP A 46 -0.65 -8.52 -15.79
CA ASP A 46 0.76 -8.91 -15.83
C ASP A 46 1.71 -7.74 -15.53
N GLU A 47 1.22 -6.51 -15.58
CA GLU A 47 1.96 -5.31 -15.14
C GLU A 47 1.66 -4.92 -13.68
N ALA A 48 0.86 -5.69 -12.96
CA ALA A 48 0.54 -5.42 -11.56
C ALA A 48 1.79 -5.54 -10.68
N ILE A 49 2.07 -4.52 -9.89
CA ILE A 49 3.20 -4.51 -8.95
C ILE A 49 2.85 -5.28 -7.69
N ILE A 50 1.57 -5.28 -7.32
CA ILE A 50 1.02 -5.96 -6.14
C ILE A 50 -0.43 -6.37 -6.44
N THR A 51 -0.86 -7.47 -5.84
CA THR A 51 -2.26 -7.89 -5.84
C THR A 51 -2.96 -7.37 -4.59
N SER A 52 -4.26 -7.10 -4.71
CA SER A 52 -5.13 -6.74 -3.58
C SER A 52 -6.09 -7.89 -3.30
N GLY A 53 -6.42 -8.12 -2.03
CA GLY A 53 -7.18 -9.25 -1.57
C GLY A 53 -6.31 -10.36 -0.98
N GLY A 54 -6.93 -11.38 -0.40
CA GLY A 54 -6.24 -12.50 0.23
C GLY A 54 -6.95 -13.01 1.47
N VAL A 55 -6.21 -13.60 2.40
CA VAL A 55 -6.73 -14.10 3.67
C VAL A 55 -7.12 -12.92 4.57
N SER A 56 -8.38 -12.91 4.99
CA SER A 56 -8.94 -11.85 5.84
C SER A 56 -8.14 -11.69 7.14
N LEU A 57 -7.68 -10.47 7.41
CA LEU A 57 -6.93 -10.16 8.65
C LEU A 57 -7.76 -10.42 9.91
N LYS A 58 -9.10 -10.43 9.81
CA LYS A 58 -9.97 -10.77 10.95
C LYS A 58 -9.82 -12.22 11.39
N GLU A 59 -9.40 -13.10 10.47
CA GLU A 59 -9.21 -14.54 10.71
C GLU A 59 -7.77 -14.89 11.11
N VAL A 60 -6.87 -13.91 11.16
CA VAL A 60 -5.47 -14.08 11.54
C VAL A 60 -5.20 -13.41 12.88
N ASN A 61 -4.46 -14.09 13.73
CA ASN A 61 -3.98 -13.52 14.98
C ASN A 61 -2.77 -12.62 14.73
N PRO A 62 -2.85 -11.29 14.96
CA PRO A 62 -1.76 -10.36 14.63
C PRO A 62 -0.50 -10.53 15.51
N ARG A 63 -0.58 -11.26 16.62
CA ARG A 63 0.57 -11.50 17.50
C ARG A 63 1.36 -12.75 17.14
N THR A 64 0.77 -13.66 16.36
CA THR A 64 1.38 -14.95 16.03
C THR A 64 1.35 -15.25 14.53
N MET A 65 0.57 -14.51 13.77
CA MET A 65 0.23 -14.77 12.37
C MET A 65 -0.49 -16.12 12.16
N GLY A 66 -0.95 -16.75 13.23
CA GLY A 66 -1.71 -17.99 13.17
C GLY A 66 -3.17 -17.79 12.76
N SER A 67 -3.72 -18.77 12.09
CA SER A 67 -5.16 -18.83 11.81
C SER A 67 -5.95 -18.92 13.12
N LYS A 68 -7.03 -18.15 13.21
CA LYS A 68 -8.02 -18.29 14.29
C LYS A 68 -8.99 -19.44 14.04
N LEU A 69 -9.09 -19.94 12.81
CA LEU A 69 -10.02 -20.99 12.39
C LEU A 69 -9.36 -22.36 12.39
N VAL A 70 -8.10 -22.45 11.98
CA VAL A 70 -7.38 -23.72 11.81
C VAL A 70 -6.13 -23.72 12.69
N PRO A 71 -6.10 -24.50 13.77
CA PRO A 71 -4.92 -24.62 14.64
C PRO A 71 -3.69 -25.14 13.86
N GLY A 72 -2.54 -24.50 14.08
CA GLY A 72 -1.28 -24.92 13.43
C GLY A 72 -1.07 -24.34 12.03
N LEU A 73 -2.03 -23.61 11.45
CA LEU A 73 -1.88 -22.92 10.19
C LEU A 73 -1.43 -21.47 10.44
N TYR A 74 -0.44 -21.00 9.69
CA TYR A 74 0.11 -19.65 9.78
C TYR A 74 0.13 -19.00 8.39
N PHE A 75 -0.01 -17.68 8.35
CA PHE A 75 0.01 -16.90 7.12
C PHE A 75 1.06 -15.80 7.20
N ALA A 76 1.70 -15.48 6.07
CA ALA A 76 2.67 -14.41 5.99
C ALA A 76 2.78 -13.84 4.57
N GLY A 77 3.17 -12.58 4.45
CA GLY A 77 3.39 -11.92 3.18
C GLY A 77 2.12 -11.61 2.43
N GLU A 78 2.21 -11.61 1.12
CA GLU A 78 1.14 -11.13 0.22
C GLU A 78 -0.09 -12.05 0.12
N VAL A 79 -0.06 -13.21 0.76
CA VAL A 79 -1.27 -14.04 0.91
C VAL A 79 -2.30 -13.42 1.85
N LEU A 80 -1.86 -12.50 2.71
CA LEU A 80 -2.73 -11.73 3.59
C LEU A 80 -3.46 -10.63 2.79
N ASP A 81 -4.71 -10.36 3.13
CA ASP A 81 -5.44 -9.19 2.61
C ASP A 81 -4.89 -7.90 3.24
N LEU A 82 -3.66 -7.58 2.86
CA LEU A 82 -2.88 -6.46 3.37
C LEU A 82 -1.91 -5.97 2.29
N ASP A 83 -2.15 -4.78 1.82
CA ASP A 83 -1.31 -4.11 0.84
C ASP A 83 -0.96 -2.69 1.27
N ALA A 84 0.19 -2.21 0.82
CA ALA A 84 0.69 -0.89 1.10
C ALA A 84 1.20 -0.21 -0.17
N TYR A 85 1.44 1.09 -0.11
CA TYR A 85 1.99 1.83 -1.23
C TYR A 85 3.34 1.26 -1.68
N THR A 86 3.65 1.41 -2.97
CA THR A 86 4.97 1.08 -3.52
C THR A 86 6.07 1.87 -2.81
N GLY A 87 7.26 1.28 -2.70
CA GLY A 87 8.40 1.89 -1.98
C GLY A 87 9.01 0.98 -0.91
N GLY A 88 8.82 -0.35 -1.03
CA GLY A 88 9.40 -1.34 -0.14
C GLY A 88 8.53 -1.73 1.06
N PHE A 89 7.41 -1.06 1.28
CA PHE A 89 6.51 -1.35 2.40
C PHE A 89 5.94 -2.77 2.35
N ASN A 90 5.55 -3.26 1.18
CA ASN A 90 5.02 -4.61 1.02
C ASN A 90 6.07 -5.68 1.33
N LEU A 91 7.34 -5.47 0.94
CA LEU A 91 8.45 -6.34 1.33
C LEU A 91 8.69 -6.32 2.85
N GLN A 92 8.62 -5.15 3.47
CA GLN A 92 8.74 -5.04 4.92
C GLN A 92 7.62 -5.78 5.66
N ILE A 93 6.40 -5.69 5.17
CA ILE A 93 5.25 -6.46 5.69
C ILE A 93 5.51 -7.96 5.54
N ALA A 94 5.97 -8.41 4.36
CA ALA A 94 6.25 -9.81 4.10
C ALA A 94 7.34 -10.36 5.04
N TRP A 95 8.43 -9.62 5.25
CA TRP A 95 9.50 -10.03 6.16
C TRP A 95 9.07 -10.04 7.63
N ALA A 96 8.34 -9.00 8.06
CA ALA A 96 7.86 -8.91 9.45
C ALA A 96 6.87 -10.03 9.78
N THR A 97 5.90 -10.26 8.92
CA THR A 97 4.89 -11.31 9.10
C THR A 97 5.51 -12.71 8.97
N GLY A 98 6.44 -12.91 8.02
CA GLY A 98 7.17 -14.16 7.85
C GLY A 98 8.01 -14.53 9.08
N ARG A 99 8.75 -13.54 9.63
CA ARG A 99 9.52 -13.75 10.85
C ARG A 99 8.61 -14.10 12.03
N LEU A 100 7.51 -13.38 12.20
CA LEU A 100 6.58 -13.60 13.30
C LEU A 100 5.89 -14.97 13.20
N ALA A 101 5.43 -15.35 12.02
CA ALA A 101 4.83 -16.65 11.75
C ALA A 101 5.83 -17.78 12.05
N GLY A 102 7.07 -17.66 11.58
CA GLY A 102 8.12 -18.67 11.80
C GLY A 102 8.46 -18.84 13.29
N LEU A 103 8.63 -17.74 14.03
CA LEU A 103 8.88 -17.81 15.47
C LEU A 103 7.71 -18.44 16.23
N SER A 104 6.48 -18.10 15.84
CA SER A 104 5.27 -18.63 16.49
C SER A 104 5.07 -20.11 16.20
N ALA A 105 5.33 -20.55 14.99
CA ALA A 105 5.27 -21.96 14.61
C ALA A 105 6.30 -22.80 15.40
N ALA A 106 7.56 -22.35 15.44
CA ALA A 106 8.61 -23.01 16.18
C ALA A 106 8.32 -23.11 17.69
N ALA A 107 7.83 -22.01 18.30
CA ALA A 107 7.49 -22.02 19.73
C ALA A 107 6.39 -23.03 20.08
N LYS A 108 5.47 -23.30 19.15
CA LYS A 108 4.39 -24.28 19.34
C LYS A 108 4.86 -25.72 19.23
N GLU A 109 5.89 -25.99 18.42
CA GLU A 109 6.51 -27.33 18.35
C GLU A 109 7.20 -27.71 19.66
N PHE A 110 7.81 -26.75 20.37
CA PHE A 110 8.43 -26.98 21.68
C PHE A 110 7.42 -27.19 22.84
N GLN A 111 6.14 -26.90 22.59
CA GLN A 111 5.07 -27.07 23.58
C GLN A 111 4.19 -28.32 23.34
N LYS A 112 4.64 -29.28 22.50
CA LYS A 112 3.97 -30.59 22.45
C LYS A 112 4.04 -31.23 23.84
N PRO A 113 2.91 -31.58 24.44
CA PRO A 113 2.95 -32.35 25.67
C PRO A 113 3.59 -33.71 25.38
N GLU A 114 4.58 -34.08 26.17
CA GLU A 114 5.02 -35.47 26.34
C GLU A 114 3.97 -36.27 27.14
N ASP A 115 2.71 -36.34 26.66
CA ASP A 115 1.71 -37.18 27.29
C ASP A 115 0.65 -37.56 26.27
N ALA A 116 0.99 -38.57 25.49
CA ALA A 116 0.03 -39.43 24.81
C ALA A 116 0.68 -40.84 24.67
N THR A 117 0.89 -41.49 25.80
CA THR A 117 1.00 -42.93 25.91
C THR A 117 -0.31 -43.49 26.38
#